data_ab5da4d62851d0eb74c81399e81bcfc9
#
_entry.id   ab5da4d62851d0eb74c81399e81bcfc9
#
_cell.length_a   1.000
_cell.length_b   1.000
_cell.length_c   1.000
_cell.angle_alpha   90.00
_cell.angle_beta   90.00
_cell.angle_gamma   90.00
#
_symmetry.space_group_name_H-M   'P 1'
#
loop_
_entity.id
_entity.type
_entity.pdbx_description
1 polymer ?
#
loop_
_entity_poly.entity_id
_entity_poly.type
_entity_poly.pdbx_seq_one_letter_code
_entity_poly.pdbx_strand_id
1 'polypeptide(L)'
;MQLIDGKAVAAQIKKEIATEVNEILANGGKRPHLAAILVGHDGGSETYVASKVKACEECGFKSTLIRYEADVTEEELLAKVEELNNDADVDGFIVQLPLPKHIDEQKITEAIDYRKDVDGFHPVNAGRLSIGLPCFLSATPNGIMELLRRYDIDTKGKKCVVLGRSNIVGKPMANLMMQKSIPGDATVTVCHSHTQNIAEECRQADIIIAALGQPHFLKADMVKEGAVVIDVGTTRVPDETRKSGFRLCGDVDFDNVAPKCSFITPVPGGVGPMTIVSLMKNTLLAGKRAIYK
;
A
#
# COMPACT_ATOMS: atom_id res chain seq x y z
N MET A 1 10.41 12.05 20.16
CA MET A 1 9.55 11.54 19.08
C MET A 1 9.91 12.20 17.76
N GLN A 2 10.08 11.43 16.71
CA GLN A 2 10.25 11.92 15.34
C GLN A 2 9.03 11.53 14.50
N LEU A 3 8.46 12.50 13.78
CA LEU A 3 7.36 12.25 12.85
C LEU A 3 7.89 11.64 11.55
N ILE A 4 7.28 10.56 11.08
CA ILE A 4 7.57 9.95 9.78
C ILE A 4 6.68 10.64 8.73
N ASP A 5 7.23 11.62 8.03
CA ASP A 5 6.52 12.37 6.98
C ASP A 5 6.52 11.59 5.65
N GLY A 6 5.51 10.74 5.49
CA GLY A 6 5.34 9.95 4.26
C GLY A 6 5.03 10.82 3.03
N LYS A 7 4.42 11.99 3.23
CA LYS A 7 4.15 12.93 2.11
C LYS A 7 5.45 13.50 1.54
N ALA A 8 6.39 13.90 2.40
CA ALA A 8 7.70 14.40 1.96
C ALA A 8 8.51 13.29 1.27
N VAL A 9 8.54 12.08 1.84
CA VAL A 9 9.22 10.93 1.22
C VAL A 9 8.60 10.57 -0.13
N ALA A 10 7.26 10.52 -0.22
CA ALA A 10 6.58 10.24 -1.48
C ALA A 10 6.87 11.27 -2.56
N ALA A 11 6.96 12.57 -2.20
CA ALA A 11 7.31 13.63 -3.15
C ALA A 11 8.74 13.45 -3.69
N GLN A 12 9.68 13.04 -2.84
CA GLN A 12 11.04 12.74 -3.26
C GLN A 12 11.10 11.52 -4.20
N ILE A 13 10.43 10.42 -3.86
CA ILE A 13 10.39 9.21 -4.69
C ILE A 13 9.77 9.49 -6.07
N LYS A 14 8.73 10.31 -6.15
CA LYS A 14 8.16 10.70 -7.45
C LYS A 14 9.17 11.43 -8.33
N LYS A 15 10.01 12.29 -7.77
CA LYS A 15 11.09 12.95 -8.51
C LYS A 15 12.15 11.96 -8.97
N GLU A 16 12.53 11.01 -8.12
CA GLU A 16 13.47 9.93 -8.47
C GLU A 16 12.93 9.11 -9.65
N ILE A 17 11.65 8.70 -9.60
CA ILE A 17 10.98 7.97 -10.68
C ILE A 17 10.93 8.82 -11.96
N ALA A 18 10.55 10.09 -11.87
CA ALA A 18 10.48 10.97 -13.03
C ALA A 18 11.84 11.15 -13.71
N THR A 19 12.92 11.23 -12.94
CA THR A 19 14.30 11.28 -13.48
C THR A 19 14.61 10.01 -14.26
N GLU A 20 14.34 8.83 -13.68
CA GLU A 20 14.58 7.53 -14.32
C GLU A 20 13.73 7.36 -15.60
N VAL A 21 12.47 7.80 -15.59
CA VAL A 21 11.61 7.79 -16.78
C VAL A 21 12.16 8.67 -17.89
N ASN A 22 12.66 9.87 -17.55
CA ASN A 22 13.30 10.75 -18.54
C ASN A 22 14.54 10.12 -19.15
N GLU A 23 15.35 9.41 -18.37
CA GLU A 23 16.53 8.67 -18.86
C GLU A 23 16.10 7.53 -19.81
N ILE A 24 15.06 6.78 -19.45
CA ILE A 24 14.50 5.73 -20.33
C ILE A 24 14.09 6.31 -21.66
N LEU A 25 13.34 7.42 -21.66
CA LEU A 25 12.85 8.08 -22.89
C LEU A 25 13.98 8.67 -23.72
N ALA A 26 14.99 9.29 -23.09
CA ALA A 26 16.17 9.84 -23.76
C ALA A 26 16.97 8.75 -24.49
N ASN A 27 16.94 7.51 -23.97
CA ASN A 27 17.59 6.34 -24.57
C ASN A 27 16.70 5.59 -25.56
N GLY A 28 15.54 6.16 -25.97
CA GLY A 28 14.63 5.56 -26.95
C GLY A 28 13.74 4.45 -26.36
N GLY A 29 13.69 4.31 -25.03
CA GLY A 29 12.82 3.36 -24.36
C GLY A 29 11.35 3.78 -24.35
N LYS A 30 10.47 2.85 -24.01
CA LYS A 30 9.02 3.07 -23.92
C LYS A 30 8.68 3.80 -22.62
N ARG A 31 7.73 4.72 -22.70
CA ARG A 31 7.12 5.36 -21.52
C ARG A 31 6.33 4.32 -20.71
N PRO A 32 6.57 4.15 -19.39
CA PRO A 32 5.77 3.25 -18.57
C PRO A 32 4.29 3.61 -18.62
N HIS A 33 3.40 2.62 -18.68
CA HIS A 33 1.97 2.79 -18.81
C HIS A 33 1.21 2.02 -17.72
N LEU A 34 0.49 2.77 -16.89
CA LEU A 34 -0.44 2.24 -15.88
C LEU A 34 -1.87 2.40 -16.35
N ALA A 35 -2.64 1.31 -16.39
CA ALA A 35 -4.09 1.39 -16.52
C ALA A 35 -4.76 1.16 -15.16
N ALA A 36 -5.91 1.79 -14.95
CA ALA A 36 -6.73 1.60 -13.75
C ALA A 36 -8.19 1.41 -14.13
N ILE A 37 -8.82 0.39 -13.58
CA ILE A 37 -10.26 0.16 -13.70
C ILE A 37 -10.91 0.61 -12.40
N LEU A 38 -11.95 1.43 -12.50
CA LEU A 38 -12.80 1.89 -11.40
C LEU A 38 -14.24 1.48 -11.68
N VAL A 39 -14.87 0.77 -10.74
CA VAL A 39 -16.25 0.33 -10.83
C VAL A 39 -17.09 1.07 -9.78
N GLY A 40 -18.19 1.72 -10.26
CA GLY A 40 -19.09 2.50 -9.40
C GLY A 40 -18.51 3.84 -8.94
N HIS A 41 -19.18 4.44 -7.96
CA HIS A 41 -18.94 5.83 -7.50
C HIS A 41 -18.61 5.91 -6.00
N ASP A 42 -17.84 4.94 -5.47
CA ASP A 42 -17.35 5.08 -4.10
C ASP A 42 -16.36 6.25 -3.99
N GLY A 43 -16.72 7.26 -3.20
CA GLY A 43 -15.94 8.49 -3.10
C GLY A 43 -14.51 8.28 -2.53
N GLY A 44 -14.27 7.18 -1.81
CA GLY A 44 -12.93 6.77 -1.38
C GLY A 44 -12.10 6.31 -2.57
N SER A 45 -12.64 5.38 -3.33
CA SER A 45 -12.04 4.83 -4.54
C SER A 45 -11.78 5.90 -5.60
N GLU A 46 -12.74 6.82 -5.83
CA GLU A 46 -12.56 7.95 -6.74
C GLU A 46 -11.39 8.86 -6.35
N THR A 47 -11.28 9.20 -5.06
CA THR A 47 -10.18 10.03 -4.54
C THR A 47 -8.83 9.33 -4.71
N TYR A 48 -8.77 8.01 -4.45
CA TYR A 48 -7.56 7.21 -4.61
C TYR A 48 -7.13 7.11 -6.07
N VAL A 49 -8.06 6.82 -6.97
CA VAL A 49 -7.79 6.74 -8.42
C VAL A 49 -7.34 8.08 -8.97
N ALA A 50 -8.00 9.18 -8.60
CA ALA A 50 -7.56 10.52 -9.00
C ALA A 50 -6.12 10.83 -8.54
N SER A 51 -5.76 10.40 -7.33
CA SER A 51 -4.41 10.56 -6.80
C SER A 51 -3.39 9.69 -7.56
N LYS A 52 -3.77 8.48 -7.99
CA LYS A 52 -2.92 7.59 -8.81
C LYS A 52 -2.68 8.19 -10.21
N VAL A 53 -3.73 8.71 -10.87
CA VAL A 53 -3.62 9.40 -12.17
C VAL A 53 -2.68 10.59 -12.07
N LYS A 54 -2.87 11.44 -11.06
CA LYS A 54 -1.97 12.58 -10.82
C LYS A 54 -0.53 12.13 -10.57
N ALA A 55 -0.30 11.05 -9.84
CA ALA A 55 1.04 10.52 -9.61
C ALA A 55 1.68 9.99 -10.90
N CYS A 56 0.90 9.39 -11.82
CA CYS A 56 1.38 9.01 -13.15
C CYS A 56 1.88 10.24 -13.92
N GLU A 57 1.13 11.34 -13.93
CA GLU A 57 1.54 12.60 -14.57
C GLU A 57 2.84 13.14 -13.96
N GLU A 58 2.92 13.19 -12.61
CA GLU A 58 4.10 13.68 -11.89
C GLU A 58 5.34 12.80 -12.12
N CYS A 59 5.15 11.49 -12.33
CA CYS A 59 6.24 10.55 -12.64
C CYS A 59 6.55 10.46 -14.14
N GLY A 60 5.80 11.13 -15.01
CA GLY A 60 5.98 11.09 -16.46
C GLY A 60 5.47 9.81 -17.12
N PHE A 61 4.56 9.07 -16.49
CA PHE A 61 3.93 7.86 -17.02
C PHE A 61 2.78 8.17 -17.97
N LYS A 62 2.49 7.23 -18.88
CA LYS A 62 1.18 7.16 -19.52
C LYS A 62 0.18 6.55 -18.55
N SER A 63 -1.05 7.08 -18.52
CA SER A 63 -2.11 6.59 -17.65
C SER A 63 -3.42 6.46 -18.41
N THR A 64 -4.11 5.34 -18.21
CA THR A 64 -5.45 5.08 -18.77
C THR A 64 -6.41 4.78 -17.63
N LEU A 65 -7.49 5.56 -17.54
CA LEU A 65 -8.56 5.32 -16.57
C LEU A 65 -9.80 4.81 -17.29
N ILE A 66 -10.23 3.61 -16.90
CA ILE A 66 -11.42 2.94 -17.40
C ILE A 66 -12.47 2.97 -16.30
N ARG A 67 -13.66 3.48 -16.61
CA ARG A 67 -14.76 3.61 -15.65
C ARG A 67 -15.91 2.71 -16.07
N TYR A 68 -16.48 2.02 -15.11
CA TYR A 68 -17.72 1.28 -15.24
C TYR A 68 -18.71 1.74 -14.20
N GLU A 69 -19.99 1.66 -14.52
CA GLU A 69 -21.08 1.84 -13.57
C GLU A 69 -21.12 0.67 -12.58
N ALA A 70 -21.82 0.88 -11.46
CA ALA A 70 -21.86 -0.12 -10.38
C ALA A 70 -22.58 -1.43 -10.74
N ASP A 71 -23.34 -1.46 -11.83
CA ASP A 71 -24.09 -2.59 -12.34
C ASP A 71 -23.36 -3.38 -13.44
N VAL A 72 -22.11 -3.04 -13.76
CA VAL A 72 -21.30 -3.81 -14.71
C VAL A 72 -21.27 -5.29 -14.30
N THR A 73 -21.39 -6.18 -15.25
CA THR A 73 -21.33 -7.62 -14.97
C THR A 73 -19.91 -8.10 -14.72
N GLU A 74 -19.76 -9.20 -13.97
CA GLU A 74 -18.47 -9.82 -13.75
C GLU A 74 -17.82 -10.26 -15.06
N GLU A 75 -18.62 -10.76 -16.00
CA GLU A 75 -18.16 -11.19 -17.33
C GLU A 75 -17.59 -10.03 -18.15
N GLU A 76 -18.26 -8.87 -18.14
CA GLU A 76 -17.79 -7.68 -18.84
C GLU A 76 -16.47 -7.16 -18.22
N LEU A 77 -16.36 -7.19 -16.90
CA LEU A 77 -15.14 -6.79 -16.20
C LEU A 77 -13.99 -7.76 -16.50
N LEU A 78 -14.26 -9.08 -16.50
CA LEU A 78 -13.26 -10.10 -16.87
C LEU A 78 -12.80 -9.95 -18.32
N ALA A 79 -13.71 -9.65 -19.25
CA ALA A 79 -13.36 -9.40 -20.65
C ALA A 79 -12.41 -8.18 -20.79
N LYS A 80 -12.62 -7.13 -19.98
CA LYS A 80 -11.71 -5.97 -19.97
C LYS A 80 -10.36 -6.30 -19.32
N VAL A 81 -10.33 -7.13 -18.29
CA VAL A 81 -9.08 -7.63 -17.68
C VAL A 81 -8.28 -8.41 -18.73
N GLU A 82 -8.93 -9.30 -19.50
CA GLU A 82 -8.27 -10.07 -20.56
C GLU A 82 -7.75 -9.16 -21.68
N GLU A 83 -8.50 -8.15 -22.09
CA GLU A 83 -8.03 -7.13 -23.06
C GLU A 83 -6.75 -6.46 -22.58
N LEU A 84 -6.70 -6.00 -21.31
CA LEU A 84 -5.52 -5.35 -20.74
C LEU A 84 -4.35 -6.31 -20.53
N ASN A 85 -4.61 -7.58 -20.22
CA ASN A 85 -3.58 -8.62 -20.19
C ASN A 85 -2.86 -8.74 -21.52
N ASN A 86 -3.61 -8.65 -22.64
CA ASN A 86 -3.09 -8.81 -24.00
C ASN A 86 -2.61 -7.51 -24.64
N ASP A 87 -2.86 -6.35 -24.02
CA ASP A 87 -2.38 -5.06 -24.54
C ASP A 87 -0.89 -4.87 -24.24
N ALA A 88 -0.06 -4.93 -25.30
CA ALA A 88 1.39 -4.77 -25.20
C ALA A 88 1.82 -3.34 -24.79
N ASP A 89 0.94 -2.34 -24.91
CA ASP A 89 1.23 -0.97 -24.47
C ASP A 89 1.04 -0.78 -22.97
N VAL A 90 0.20 -1.60 -22.31
CA VAL A 90 -0.03 -1.56 -20.88
C VAL A 90 1.02 -2.39 -20.14
N ASP A 91 1.85 -1.75 -19.32
CA ASP A 91 2.90 -2.43 -18.56
C ASP A 91 2.37 -3.03 -17.25
N GLY A 92 1.39 -2.38 -16.65
CA GLY A 92 0.69 -2.87 -15.47
C GLY A 92 -0.67 -2.22 -15.32
N PHE A 93 -1.56 -2.89 -14.63
CA PHE A 93 -2.86 -2.31 -14.34
C PHE A 93 -3.41 -2.77 -12.99
N ILE A 94 -4.41 -2.05 -12.53
CA ILE A 94 -5.11 -2.32 -11.29
C ILE A 94 -6.61 -2.33 -11.52
N VAL A 95 -7.32 -3.12 -10.73
CA VAL A 95 -8.76 -3.00 -10.53
C VAL A 95 -8.98 -2.45 -9.13
N GLN A 96 -9.48 -1.22 -9.03
CA GLN A 96 -9.62 -0.54 -7.75
C GLN A 96 -10.64 -1.24 -6.85
N LEU A 97 -10.19 -1.70 -5.69
CA LEU A 97 -11.03 -2.28 -4.65
C LEU A 97 -11.58 -1.19 -3.69
N PRO A 98 -12.74 -1.43 -3.05
CA PRO A 98 -13.60 -2.62 -3.18
C PRO A 98 -14.44 -2.63 -4.46
N LEU A 99 -14.87 -3.82 -4.88
CA LEU A 99 -15.83 -4.02 -5.97
C LEU A 99 -17.27 -4.13 -5.46
N PRO A 100 -18.29 -3.93 -6.32
CA PRO A 100 -19.68 -4.24 -5.98
C PRO A 100 -19.84 -5.70 -5.55
N LYS A 101 -20.76 -5.98 -4.61
CA LYS A 101 -20.94 -7.30 -3.97
C LYS A 101 -21.25 -8.47 -4.91
N HIS A 102 -21.74 -8.19 -6.12
CA HIS A 102 -22.07 -9.22 -7.12
C HIS A 102 -20.86 -9.65 -7.96
N ILE A 103 -19.71 -9.01 -7.77
CA ILE A 103 -18.44 -9.34 -8.44
C ILE A 103 -17.50 -9.97 -7.43
N ASP A 104 -16.93 -11.12 -7.77
CA ASP A 104 -15.93 -11.80 -6.94
C ASP A 104 -14.55 -11.13 -7.09
N GLU A 105 -14.13 -10.38 -6.07
CA GLU A 105 -12.84 -9.69 -6.05
C GLU A 105 -11.65 -10.64 -6.23
N GLN A 106 -11.73 -11.86 -5.68
CA GLN A 106 -10.65 -12.84 -5.80
C GLN A 106 -10.53 -13.33 -7.24
N LYS A 107 -11.65 -13.64 -7.88
CA LYS A 107 -11.70 -14.07 -9.28
C LYS A 107 -11.14 -13.01 -10.22
N ILE A 108 -11.49 -11.73 -10.01
CA ILE A 108 -10.93 -10.61 -10.77
C ILE A 108 -9.42 -10.49 -10.54
N THR A 109 -8.96 -10.56 -9.29
CA THR A 109 -7.53 -10.48 -8.95
C THR A 109 -6.73 -11.61 -9.60
N GLU A 110 -7.24 -12.83 -9.59
CA GLU A 110 -6.59 -14.00 -10.20
C GLU A 110 -6.61 -13.98 -11.75
N ALA A 111 -7.57 -13.25 -12.35
CA ALA A 111 -7.64 -13.07 -13.80
C ALA A 111 -6.58 -12.08 -14.35
N ILE A 112 -6.04 -11.20 -13.52
CA ILE A 112 -4.94 -10.30 -13.90
C ILE A 112 -3.69 -11.13 -14.16
N ASP A 113 -3.01 -10.91 -15.28
CA ASP A 113 -1.69 -11.52 -15.48
C ASP A 113 -0.74 -11.05 -14.37
N TYR A 114 -0.18 -12.00 -13.60
CA TYR A 114 0.72 -11.68 -12.48
C TYR A 114 1.91 -10.81 -12.88
N ARG A 115 2.28 -10.80 -14.16
CA ARG A 115 3.33 -9.96 -14.74
C ARG A 115 2.90 -8.51 -14.93
N LYS A 116 1.58 -8.23 -14.85
CA LYS A 116 0.96 -6.90 -14.94
C LYS A 116 0.25 -6.49 -13.64
N ASP A 117 0.21 -7.37 -12.63
CA ASP A 117 -0.35 -7.10 -11.30
C ASP A 117 0.56 -6.19 -10.49
N VAL A 118 0.54 -4.91 -10.79
CA VAL A 118 1.40 -3.91 -10.11
C VAL A 118 0.91 -3.51 -8.71
N ASP A 119 -0.29 -3.94 -8.30
CA ASP A 119 -0.71 -3.86 -6.89
C ASP A 119 -0.10 -4.99 -6.01
N GLY A 120 0.38 -6.08 -6.65
CA GLY A 120 1.04 -7.20 -5.96
C GLY A 120 0.06 -8.09 -5.18
N PHE A 121 -1.19 -8.22 -5.65
CA PHE A 121 -2.24 -9.00 -4.97
C PHE A 121 -2.44 -10.40 -5.56
N HIS A 122 -1.97 -10.63 -6.78
CA HIS A 122 -2.10 -11.93 -7.44
C HIS A 122 -1.41 -13.03 -6.61
N PRO A 123 -2.01 -14.24 -6.49
CA PRO A 123 -1.44 -15.35 -5.69
C PRO A 123 0.00 -15.70 -6.05
N VAL A 124 0.42 -15.56 -7.33
CA VAL A 124 1.81 -15.77 -7.74
C VAL A 124 2.73 -14.75 -7.08
N ASN A 125 2.40 -13.45 -7.09
CA ASN A 125 3.18 -12.41 -6.44
C ASN A 125 3.21 -12.62 -4.92
N ALA A 126 2.06 -12.92 -4.29
CA ALA A 126 1.96 -13.21 -2.86
C ALA A 126 2.78 -14.43 -2.44
N GLY A 127 2.75 -15.51 -3.23
CA GLY A 127 3.54 -16.72 -2.98
C GLY A 127 5.04 -16.46 -3.13
N ARG A 128 5.45 -15.74 -4.18
CA ARG A 128 6.86 -15.36 -4.41
C ARG A 128 7.38 -14.45 -3.28
N LEU A 129 6.56 -13.49 -2.83
CA LEU A 129 6.88 -12.68 -1.66
C LEU A 129 7.12 -13.57 -0.43
N SER A 130 6.25 -14.54 -0.17
CA SER A 130 6.34 -15.39 1.02
C SER A 130 7.63 -16.20 1.08
N ILE A 131 8.21 -16.57 -0.07
CA ILE A 131 9.44 -17.33 -0.18
C ILE A 131 10.67 -16.49 -0.58
N GLY A 132 10.53 -15.16 -0.59
CA GLY A 132 11.63 -14.22 -0.85
C GLY A 132 12.11 -14.16 -2.31
N LEU A 133 11.28 -14.54 -3.28
CA LEU A 133 11.58 -14.41 -4.71
C LEU A 133 11.19 -13.03 -5.24
N PRO A 134 11.88 -12.53 -6.29
CA PRO A 134 11.48 -11.28 -6.94
C PRO A 134 10.03 -11.31 -7.41
N CYS A 135 9.25 -10.31 -7.03
CA CYS A 135 7.82 -10.17 -7.36
C CYS A 135 7.40 -8.70 -7.27
N PHE A 136 6.21 -8.37 -7.76
CA PHE A 136 5.59 -7.10 -7.38
C PHE A 136 5.11 -7.19 -5.94
N LEU A 137 5.59 -6.27 -5.11
CA LEU A 137 5.24 -6.22 -3.70
C LEU A 137 3.91 -5.47 -3.52
N SER A 138 3.07 -5.96 -2.61
CA SER A 138 1.87 -5.23 -2.21
C SER A 138 2.21 -3.77 -1.85
N ALA A 139 1.51 -2.82 -2.48
CA ALA A 139 1.92 -1.41 -2.51
C ALA A 139 2.04 -0.78 -1.12
N THR A 140 1.08 -0.98 -0.23
CA THR A 140 1.09 -0.40 1.13
C THR A 140 2.23 -0.98 1.98
N PRO A 141 2.42 -2.30 2.11
CA PRO A 141 3.55 -2.87 2.82
C PRO A 141 4.91 -2.42 2.27
N ASN A 142 5.07 -2.39 0.95
CA ASN A 142 6.29 -1.91 0.32
C ASN A 142 6.57 -0.43 0.65
N GLY A 143 5.52 0.40 0.68
CA GLY A 143 5.63 1.79 1.11
C GLY A 143 6.09 1.94 2.56
N ILE A 144 5.63 1.07 3.45
CA ILE A 144 6.07 1.05 4.86
C ILE A 144 7.55 0.65 4.94
N MET A 145 7.98 -0.38 4.22
CA MET A 145 9.39 -0.78 4.18
C MET A 145 10.29 0.36 3.68
N GLU A 146 9.82 1.13 2.70
CA GLU A 146 10.54 2.31 2.22
C GLU A 146 10.62 3.42 3.27
N LEU A 147 9.56 3.66 4.04
CA LEU A 147 9.61 4.59 5.18
C LEU A 147 10.64 4.15 6.22
N LEU A 148 10.60 2.88 6.62
CA LEU A 148 11.56 2.34 7.58
C LEU A 148 13.01 2.53 7.10
N ARG A 149 13.26 2.31 5.80
CA ARG A 149 14.58 2.51 5.19
C ARG A 149 15.02 3.98 5.19
N ARG A 150 14.14 4.90 4.78
CA ARG A 150 14.45 6.34 4.66
C ARG A 150 14.66 7.05 5.99
N TYR A 151 14.10 6.49 7.05
CA TYR A 151 14.29 6.98 8.43
C TYR A 151 15.35 6.19 9.21
N ASP A 152 16.10 5.31 8.55
CA ASP A 152 17.13 4.45 9.16
C ASP A 152 16.64 3.71 10.41
N ILE A 153 15.38 3.24 10.37
CA ILE A 153 14.78 2.52 11.48
C ILE A 153 15.31 1.08 11.49
N ASP A 154 16.07 0.75 12.54
CA ASP A 154 16.58 -0.60 12.74
C ASP A 154 15.46 -1.58 13.07
N THR A 155 15.33 -2.61 12.23
CA THR A 155 14.31 -3.67 12.37
C THR A 155 14.91 -5.02 12.77
N LYS A 156 16.24 -5.17 12.64
CA LYS A 156 16.92 -6.44 12.85
C LYS A 156 16.82 -6.90 14.30
N GLY A 157 16.28 -8.09 14.51
CA GLY A 157 16.08 -8.69 15.83
C GLY A 157 15.01 -8.00 16.69
N LYS A 158 14.28 -7.00 16.14
CA LYS A 158 13.21 -6.29 16.86
C LYS A 158 11.94 -7.12 16.90
N LYS A 159 11.16 -6.93 17.96
CA LYS A 159 9.80 -7.46 18.05
C LYS A 159 8.85 -6.56 17.27
N CYS A 160 8.26 -7.08 16.21
CA CYS A 160 7.28 -6.37 15.39
C CYS A 160 5.90 -6.97 15.60
N VAL A 161 4.92 -6.16 15.97
CA VAL A 161 3.51 -6.55 16.00
C VAL A 161 2.79 -5.94 14.81
N VAL A 162 2.14 -6.79 14.02
CA VAL A 162 1.26 -6.39 12.93
C VAL A 162 -0.18 -6.59 13.38
N LEU A 163 -0.91 -5.51 13.55
CA LEU A 163 -2.33 -5.51 13.88
C LEU A 163 -3.15 -5.61 12.59
N GLY A 164 -3.76 -6.76 12.35
CA GLY A 164 -4.49 -7.08 11.13
C GLY A 164 -3.83 -8.18 10.30
N ARG A 165 -4.67 -8.95 9.57
CA ARG A 165 -4.21 -10.10 8.75
C ARG A 165 -4.84 -10.13 7.36
N SER A 166 -5.13 -8.95 6.80
CA SER A 166 -5.66 -8.85 5.43
C SER A 166 -4.64 -9.36 4.41
N ASN A 167 -5.14 -9.81 3.25
CA ASN A 167 -4.28 -10.27 2.16
C ASN A 167 -3.48 -9.13 1.52
N ILE A 168 -4.01 -7.90 1.61
CA ILE A 168 -3.43 -6.72 0.95
C ILE A 168 -2.42 -5.95 1.82
N VAL A 169 -2.50 -6.08 3.17
CA VAL A 169 -1.60 -5.37 4.09
C VAL A 169 -0.99 -6.31 5.13
N GLY A 170 -1.80 -6.91 6.02
CA GLY A 170 -1.29 -7.59 7.21
C GLY A 170 -0.36 -8.77 6.89
N LYS A 171 -0.80 -9.70 6.04
CA LYS A 171 0.02 -10.86 5.64
C LYS A 171 1.29 -10.46 4.88
N PRO A 172 1.23 -9.63 3.81
CA PRO A 172 2.44 -9.21 3.12
C PRO A 172 3.37 -8.37 4.00
N MET A 173 2.84 -7.57 4.94
CA MET A 173 3.66 -6.82 5.89
C MET A 173 4.44 -7.75 6.82
N ALA A 174 3.78 -8.77 7.37
CA ALA A 174 4.44 -9.76 8.21
C ALA A 174 5.55 -10.50 7.44
N ASN A 175 5.28 -10.87 6.18
CA ASN A 175 6.28 -11.50 5.32
C ASN A 175 7.49 -10.60 5.10
N LEU A 176 7.30 -9.32 4.77
CA LEU A 176 8.40 -8.38 4.54
C LEU A 176 9.22 -8.13 5.80
N MET A 177 8.58 -7.97 6.96
CA MET A 177 9.29 -7.70 8.21
C MET A 177 10.12 -8.90 8.71
N MET A 178 9.70 -10.15 8.42
CA MET A 178 10.46 -11.34 8.83
C MET A 178 11.53 -11.77 7.80
N GLN A 179 11.50 -11.25 6.56
CA GLN A 179 12.50 -11.62 5.56
C GLN A 179 13.91 -11.19 5.94
N LYS A 180 14.89 -11.96 5.50
CA LYS A 180 16.31 -11.62 5.61
C LYS A 180 16.68 -10.46 4.68
N SER A 181 16.40 -9.25 5.13
CA SER A 181 16.59 -8.00 4.37
C SER A 181 16.80 -6.81 5.31
N ILE A 182 17.15 -5.66 4.78
CA ILE A 182 17.25 -4.38 5.50
C ILE A 182 16.37 -3.34 4.77
N PRO A 183 15.27 -2.87 5.39
CA PRO A 183 14.65 -3.35 6.64
C PRO A 183 14.14 -4.79 6.52
N GLY A 184 13.98 -5.48 7.66
CA GLY A 184 13.58 -6.88 7.76
C GLY A 184 14.21 -7.54 8.98
N ASP A 185 14.43 -8.86 8.95
CA ASP A 185 15.03 -9.66 10.05
C ASP A 185 14.36 -9.44 11.42
N ALA A 186 13.08 -9.08 11.46
CA ALA A 186 12.32 -8.89 12.69
C ALA A 186 11.66 -10.21 13.15
N THR A 187 11.41 -10.31 14.45
CA THR A 187 10.48 -11.32 15.00
C THR A 187 9.06 -10.76 14.93
N VAL A 188 8.18 -11.41 14.18
CA VAL A 188 6.86 -10.87 13.86
C VAL A 188 5.74 -11.63 14.54
N THR A 189 4.89 -10.91 15.26
CA THR A 189 3.60 -11.41 15.78
C THR A 189 2.46 -10.74 15.01
N VAL A 190 1.54 -11.56 14.47
CA VAL A 190 0.35 -11.07 13.77
C VAL A 190 -0.85 -11.19 14.71
N CYS A 191 -1.46 -10.05 15.06
CA CYS A 191 -2.65 -9.98 15.90
C CYS A 191 -3.92 -9.71 15.07
N HIS A 192 -5.04 -10.28 15.51
CA HIS A 192 -6.32 -10.18 14.82
C HIS A 192 -7.49 -10.27 15.82
N SER A 193 -8.72 -10.19 15.37
CA SER A 193 -9.94 -10.15 16.20
C SER A 193 -10.09 -11.32 17.19
N HIS A 194 -9.40 -12.43 16.98
CA HIS A 194 -9.41 -13.61 17.87
C HIS A 194 -8.14 -13.74 18.73
N THR A 195 -7.20 -12.80 18.61
CA THR A 195 -6.00 -12.78 19.46
C THR A 195 -6.38 -12.39 20.87
N GLN A 196 -5.96 -13.21 21.83
CA GLN A 196 -6.12 -12.90 23.26
C GLN A 196 -5.02 -11.93 23.68
N ASN A 197 -5.36 -11.03 24.61
CA ASN A 197 -4.41 -10.09 25.21
C ASN A 197 -3.60 -9.23 24.23
N ILE A 198 -4.23 -8.71 23.16
CA ILE A 198 -3.59 -7.87 22.14
C ILE A 198 -2.77 -6.73 22.78
N ALA A 199 -3.28 -6.12 23.85
CA ALA A 199 -2.59 -5.05 24.55
C ALA A 199 -1.22 -5.50 25.10
N GLU A 200 -1.10 -6.74 25.56
CA GLU A 200 0.16 -7.28 26.06
C GLU A 200 1.16 -7.53 24.93
N GLU A 201 0.70 -8.08 23.81
CA GLU A 201 1.53 -8.23 22.62
C GLU A 201 2.09 -6.88 22.15
N CYS A 202 1.23 -5.86 22.08
CA CYS A 202 1.64 -4.50 21.71
C CYS A 202 2.65 -3.89 22.71
N ARG A 203 2.46 -4.06 24.03
CA ARG A 203 3.40 -3.54 25.05
C ARG A 203 4.81 -4.10 24.92
N GLN A 204 4.96 -5.29 24.36
CA GLN A 204 6.28 -5.92 24.18
C GLN A 204 6.94 -5.52 22.84
N ALA A 205 6.20 -4.90 21.92
CA ALA A 205 6.66 -4.62 20.57
C ALA A 205 7.63 -3.42 20.52
N ASP A 206 8.71 -3.55 19.77
CA ASP A 206 9.59 -2.45 19.39
C ASP A 206 8.98 -1.66 18.22
N ILE A 207 8.26 -2.36 17.35
CA ILE A 207 7.61 -1.81 16.16
C ILE A 207 6.17 -2.30 16.15
N ILE A 208 5.21 -1.38 15.99
CA ILE A 208 3.78 -1.70 15.85
C ILE A 208 3.30 -1.16 14.51
N ILE A 209 2.69 -2.04 13.71
CA ILE A 209 2.06 -1.69 12.44
C ILE A 209 0.56 -1.88 12.59
N ALA A 210 -0.18 -0.78 12.71
CA ALA A 210 -1.62 -0.78 12.94
C ALA A 210 -2.38 -0.73 11.61
N ALA A 211 -3.04 -1.84 11.25
CA ALA A 211 -3.75 -2.01 9.98
C ALA A 211 -5.09 -2.76 10.18
N LEU A 212 -5.92 -2.25 11.10
CA LEU A 212 -7.21 -2.82 11.49
C LEU A 212 -8.39 -2.14 10.80
N GLY A 213 -8.25 -0.88 10.40
CA GLY A 213 -9.37 -0.04 9.98
C GLY A 213 -10.32 0.31 11.13
N GLN A 214 -9.80 0.39 12.36
CA GLN A 214 -10.55 0.71 13.57
C GLN A 214 -10.00 1.99 14.20
N PRO A 215 -10.69 3.14 14.08
CA PRO A 215 -10.21 4.41 14.60
C PRO A 215 -9.82 4.35 16.08
N HIS A 216 -8.62 4.88 16.38
CA HIS A 216 -8.09 4.99 17.75
C HIS A 216 -8.03 3.67 18.53
N PHE A 217 -7.88 2.52 17.86
CA PHE A 217 -7.76 1.21 18.52
C PHE A 217 -6.51 1.15 19.40
N LEU A 218 -5.34 1.55 18.87
CA LEU A 218 -4.08 1.51 19.61
C LEU A 218 -3.99 2.68 20.57
N LYS A 219 -3.98 2.37 21.86
CA LYS A 219 -3.94 3.33 22.97
C LYS A 219 -2.55 3.45 23.59
N ALA A 220 -2.31 4.52 24.33
CA ALA A 220 -1.01 4.80 24.96
C ALA A 220 -0.57 3.72 25.96
N ASP A 221 -1.50 3.09 26.69
CA ASP A 221 -1.20 2.01 27.63
C ASP A 221 -0.84 0.68 26.94
N MET A 222 -1.05 0.59 25.63
CA MET A 222 -0.66 -0.55 24.78
C MET A 222 0.74 -0.37 24.16
N VAL A 223 1.39 0.78 24.30
CA VAL A 223 2.64 1.10 23.61
C VAL A 223 3.74 1.35 24.63
N LYS A 224 4.88 0.66 24.47
CA LYS A 224 6.05 0.91 25.33
C LYS A 224 6.79 2.19 24.94
N GLU A 225 7.57 2.75 25.87
CA GLU A 225 8.44 3.88 25.60
C GLU A 225 9.47 3.57 24.51
N GLY A 226 9.65 4.50 23.58
CA GLY A 226 10.60 4.39 22.48
C GLY A 226 10.14 3.51 21.31
N ALA A 227 8.90 2.99 21.31
CA ALA A 227 8.40 2.19 20.19
C ALA A 227 8.30 2.99 18.89
N VAL A 228 8.40 2.29 17.76
CA VAL A 228 8.07 2.79 16.43
C VAL A 228 6.63 2.40 16.11
N VAL A 229 5.80 3.38 15.73
CA VAL A 229 4.39 3.13 15.41
C VAL A 229 4.07 3.58 13.99
N ILE A 230 3.62 2.63 13.17
CA ILE A 230 3.20 2.86 11.79
C ILE A 230 1.68 2.69 11.72
N ASP A 231 0.98 3.80 11.54
CA ASP A 231 -0.48 3.83 11.40
C ASP A 231 -0.87 3.73 9.93
N VAL A 232 -1.52 2.63 9.55
CA VAL A 232 -2.01 2.34 8.19
C VAL A 232 -3.48 2.70 8.06
N GLY A 233 -4.18 2.91 9.19
CA GLY A 233 -5.60 3.22 9.22
C GLY A 233 -5.93 4.50 8.45
N THR A 234 -7.00 4.46 7.65
CA THR A 234 -7.51 5.61 6.89
C THR A 234 -9.03 5.62 6.86
N THR A 235 -9.63 5.57 8.04
CA THR A 235 -11.09 5.56 8.19
C THR A 235 -11.65 6.97 8.09
N ARG A 236 -12.71 7.15 7.29
CA ARG A 236 -13.48 8.39 7.26
C ARG A 236 -14.42 8.44 8.45
N VAL A 237 -14.27 9.43 9.28
CA VAL A 237 -15.17 9.69 10.42
C VAL A 237 -15.91 11.01 10.22
N PRO A 238 -17.18 11.13 10.61
CA PRO A 238 -17.93 12.38 10.49
C PRO A 238 -17.20 13.52 11.20
N ASP A 239 -17.18 14.69 10.59
CA ASP A 239 -16.58 15.92 11.15
C ASP A 239 -17.28 17.15 10.56
N GLU A 240 -18.21 17.70 11.30
CA GLU A 240 -19.01 18.87 10.90
C GLU A 240 -18.18 20.15 10.76
N THR A 241 -16.97 20.19 11.32
CA THR A 241 -16.06 21.35 11.19
C THR A 241 -15.38 21.40 9.82
N ARG A 242 -15.43 20.32 9.05
CA ARG A 242 -14.82 20.20 7.74
C ARG A 242 -15.85 20.43 6.63
N LYS A 243 -15.48 21.19 5.61
CA LYS A 243 -16.33 21.40 4.41
C LYS A 243 -16.74 20.08 3.73
N SER A 244 -15.93 19.04 3.84
CA SER A 244 -16.20 17.72 3.30
C SER A 244 -17.16 16.88 4.16
N GLY A 245 -17.53 17.34 5.37
CA GLY A 245 -18.35 16.60 6.33
C GLY A 245 -17.62 15.45 7.01
N PHE A 246 -16.34 15.20 6.73
CA PHE A 246 -15.56 14.13 7.34
C PHE A 246 -14.08 14.50 7.50
N ARG A 247 -13.39 13.75 8.37
CA ARG A 247 -11.93 13.72 8.49
C ARG A 247 -11.41 12.29 8.38
N LEU A 248 -10.16 12.16 7.98
CA LEU A 248 -9.47 10.88 8.02
C LEU A 248 -8.94 10.65 9.44
N CYS A 249 -9.13 9.42 9.92
CA CYS A 249 -8.69 8.98 11.22
C CYS A 249 -7.88 7.68 11.08
N GLY A 250 -6.77 7.60 11.78
CA GLY A 250 -5.95 6.40 11.85
C GLY A 250 -6.45 5.40 12.90
N ASP A 251 -5.81 4.25 12.94
CA ASP A 251 -6.04 3.21 13.94
C ASP A 251 -5.38 3.54 15.28
N VAL A 252 -4.51 4.56 15.32
CA VAL A 252 -3.75 4.96 16.49
C VAL A 252 -4.39 6.20 17.13
N ASP A 253 -4.51 6.19 18.45
CA ASP A 253 -4.84 7.37 19.25
C ASP A 253 -3.62 8.29 19.31
N PHE A 254 -3.41 9.02 18.20
CA PHE A 254 -2.15 9.71 17.89
C PHE A 254 -1.69 10.64 19.00
N ASP A 255 -2.57 11.49 19.51
CA ASP A 255 -2.21 12.52 20.50
C ASP A 255 -1.67 11.93 21.81
N ASN A 256 -2.22 10.77 22.21
CA ASN A 256 -1.82 10.08 23.43
C ASN A 256 -0.66 9.10 23.23
N VAL A 257 -0.52 8.53 22.03
CA VAL A 257 0.53 7.54 21.70
C VAL A 257 1.83 8.22 21.28
N ALA A 258 1.77 9.30 20.51
CA ALA A 258 2.95 9.97 19.95
C ALA A 258 4.01 10.34 21.00
N PRO A 259 3.68 10.87 22.19
CA PRO A 259 4.68 11.21 23.20
C PRO A 259 5.56 10.03 23.64
N LYS A 260 5.06 8.80 23.53
CA LYS A 260 5.77 7.56 23.92
C LYS A 260 6.68 7.01 22.80
N CYS A 261 6.47 7.42 21.56
CA CYS A 261 7.15 6.85 20.42
C CYS A 261 8.54 7.45 20.17
N SER A 262 9.47 6.66 19.64
CA SER A 262 10.66 7.20 18.98
C SER A 262 10.29 7.75 17.60
N PHE A 263 9.49 6.99 16.83
CA PHE A 263 8.98 7.36 15.52
C PHE A 263 7.49 7.03 15.40
N ILE A 264 6.74 7.87 14.70
CA ILE A 264 5.31 7.65 14.45
C ILE A 264 4.89 8.26 13.11
N THR A 265 4.00 7.57 12.36
CA THR A 265 3.37 8.13 11.16
C THR A 265 2.10 8.91 11.52
N PRO A 266 1.85 10.07 10.89
CA PRO A 266 0.58 10.79 11.05
C PRO A 266 -0.49 10.22 10.10
N VAL A 267 -1.77 10.44 10.42
CA VAL A 267 -2.90 10.25 9.51
C VAL A 267 -3.72 11.55 9.46
N PRO A 268 -3.84 12.17 8.27
CA PRO A 268 -3.24 11.82 6.97
C PRO A 268 -1.75 12.20 6.87
N GLY A 269 -1.08 11.71 5.82
CA GLY A 269 0.27 12.14 5.46
C GLY A 269 1.41 11.15 5.78
N GLY A 270 1.10 10.05 6.46
CA GLY A 270 2.03 8.94 6.71
C GLY A 270 2.03 7.90 5.57
N VAL A 271 1.38 6.76 5.80
CA VAL A 271 1.42 5.60 4.89
C VAL A 271 0.68 5.82 3.57
N GLY A 272 -0.47 6.53 3.56
CA GLY A 272 -1.30 6.68 2.36
C GLY A 272 -0.54 7.19 1.12
N PRO A 273 0.25 8.27 1.18
CA PRO A 273 1.07 8.72 0.05
C PRO A 273 2.07 7.68 -0.44
N MET A 274 2.56 6.82 0.46
CA MET A 274 3.55 5.80 0.13
C MET A 274 2.95 4.62 -0.66
N THR A 275 1.68 4.30 -0.45
CA THR A 275 0.96 3.33 -1.27
C THR A 275 0.98 3.73 -2.74
N ILE A 276 0.74 5.01 -3.03
CA ILE A 276 0.71 5.52 -4.41
C ILE A 276 2.09 5.43 -5.06
N VAL A 277 3.14 5.86 -4.38
CA VAL A 277 4.49 5.82 -4.98
C VAL A 277 5.04 4.41 -5.09
N SER A 278 4.61 3.47 -4.24
CA SER A 278 4.95 2.06 -4.39
C SER A 278 4.30 1.44 -5.63
N LEU A 279 3.06 1.81 -5.93
CA LEU A 279 2.41 1.44 -7.18
C LEU A 279 3.19 2.01 -8.39
N MET A 280 3.64 3.27 -8.34
CA MET A 280 4.48 3.85 -9.39
C MET A 280 5.80 3.07 -9.54
N LYS A 281 6.47 2.70 -8.44
CA LYS A 281 7.67 1.85 -8.49
C LYS A 281 7.41 0.51 -9.15
N ASN A 282 6.33 -0.18 -8.79
CA ASN A 282 5.98 -1.46 -9.42
C ASN A 282 5.69 -1.28 -10.93
N THR A 283 4.97 -0.22 -11.31
CA THR A 283 4.71 0.09 -12.73
C THR A 283 6.01 0.37 -13.50
N LEU A 284 6.95 1.10 -12.92
CA LEU A 284 8.27 1.32 -13.52
C LEU A 284 9.04 0.02 -13.70
N LEU A 285 9.03 -0.87 -12.69
CA LEU A 285 9.66 -2.18 -12.76
C LEU A 285 9.01 -3.08 -13.83
N ALA A 286 7.68 -2.98 -13.99
CA ALA A 286 6.95 -3.69 -15.05
C ALA A 286 7.37 -3.18 -16.44
N GLY A 287 7.37 -1.86 -16.66
CA GLY A 287 7.80 -1.25 -17.92
C GLY A 287 9.25 -1.60 -18.30
N LYS A 288 10.13 -1.75 -17.30
CA LYS A 288 11.52 -2.20 -17.48
C LYS A 288 11.66 -3.71 -17.63
N ARG A 289 10.61 -4.50 -17.46
CA ARG A 289 10.64 -5.96 -17.35
C ARG A 289 11.67 -6.46 -16.32
N ALA A 290 11.82 -5.74 -15.22
CA ALA A 290 12.86 -5.99 -14.23
C ALA A 290 12.60 -7.22 -13.34
N ILE A 291 11.32 -7.61 -13.18
CA ILE A 291 10.91 -8.74 -12.34
C ILE A 291 10.55 -9.94 -13.20
N TYR A 292 9.70 -9.73 -14.19
CA TYR A 292 9.25 -10.77 -15.13
C TYR A 292 9.74 -10.43 -16.55
N LYS A 293 10.35 -11.41 -17.18
CA LYS A 293 10.89 -11.29 -18.55
C LYS A 293 9.86 -11.70 -19.59
#